data_eaaac8dd543a8c2098611821962a3fd2
#
_entry.id   eaaac8dd543a8c2098611821962a3fd2
#
_cell.length_a   1.000
_cell.length_b   1.000
_cell.length_c   1.000
_cell.angle_alpha   90.00
_cell.angle_beta   90.00
_cell.angle_gamma   90.00
#
_symmetry.space_group_name_H-M   'P 1'
#
loop_
_entity.id
_entity.type
_entity.pdbx_description
1 polymer ?
#
loop_
_entity_poly.entity_id
_entity_poly.type
_entity_poly.pdbx_seq_one_letter_code
_entity_poly.pdbx_strand_id
1 'polypeptide(L)'
;MPLANGCICCSVKDVGVAAIENLMEQSGLFDYILLETTGLADPGNIAPMFWLDDGLGSSIFLDGIVTLVDAKNVLKSLDSGVGDEENIEKRRQAQDHDGHGPLLTTAHLQISHADVIIINKTDLVSEAELEEVTQRIRSINGLARIKTTTKSQVPQLEGLVLDLHAYDQVTDADLQFASKGHSHLDPTIATSTITFPTLNREQVDKFDFFLRTILWEETLTGHVPFKPFEIHRLKGRVPVKDGRVLITQGVRNLYETNEMEDVAKDGSGNGEAKLVLIGKGVDQEGFRKSLYDTLGL
;
A
#
# COMPACT_ATOMS: atom_id res chain seq x y z
N MET A 1 22.23 9.49 9.71
CA MET A 1 22.31 10.11 11.04
C MET A 1 21.40 9.32 11.97
N PRO A 2 21.89 8.64 13.02
CA PRO A 2 21.01 7.97 13.96
C PRO A 2 20.29 8.99 14.83
N LEU A 3 18.96 8.86 14.94
CA LEU A 3 18.15 9.69 15.83
C LEU A 3 18.35 9.27 17.29
N ALA A 4 18.49 10.21 18.21
CA ALA A 4 18.87 9.98 19.60
C ALA A 4 17.96 9.03 20.41
N ASN A 5 16.74 8.75 19.94
CA ASN A 5 15.75 7.91 20.61
C ASN A 5 15.18 6.77 19.73
N GLY A 6 15.81 6.45 18.62
CA GLY A 6 15.64 5.18 17.89
C GLY A 6 14.28 4.86 17.25
N CYS A 7 13.22 5.65 17.42
CA CYS A 7 11.91 5.35 16.86
C CYS A 7 11.12 6.60 16.46
N ILE A 8 10.72 6.67 15.21
CA ILE A 8 9.76 7.67 14.69
C ILE A 8 8.29 7.28 15.00
N CYS A 9 8.05 6.12 15.62
CA CYS A 9 6.74 5.46 15.56
C CYS A 9 5.67 5.85 16.58
N CYS A 10 5.89 6.60 17.64
CA CYS A 10 4.80 6.78 18.62
C CYS A 10 4.65 8.14 19.31
N SER A 11 5.63 9.02 19.32
CA SER A 11 5.50 10.34 19.96
C SER A 11 6.44 11.40 19.36
N VAL A 12 6.98 11.12 18.18
CA VAL A 12 8.13 11.82 17.61
C VAL A 12 7.86 12.27 16.16
N LYS A 13 6.59 12.53 15.82
CA LYS A 13 6.28 13.21 14.55
C LYS A 13 7.17 14.45 14.42
N ASP A 14 7.26 15.24 15.45
CA ASP A 14 8.00 16.51 15.45
C ASP A 14 9.53 16.33 15.32
N VAL A 15 10.12 15.33 15.98
CA VAL A 15 11.58 15.11 15.94
C VAL A 15 12.02 14.47 14.64
N GLY A 16 11.23 13.56 14.07
CA GLY A 16 11.54 12.92 12.79
C GLY A 16 11.40 13.92 11.63
N VAL A 17 10.34 14.70 11.63
CA VAL A 17 10.13 15.79 10.64
C VAL A 17 11.24 16.81 10.77
N ALA A 18 11.54 17.30 11.97
CA ALA A 18 12.64 18.26 12.20
C ALA A 18 14.01 17.72 11.77
N ALA A 19 14.26 16.41 11.92
CA ALA A 19 15.52 15.82 11.44
C ALA A 19 15.60 15.81 9.90
N ILE A 20 14.50 15.60 9.22
CA ILE A 20 14.43 15.67 7.75
C ILE A 20 14.52 17.11 7.27
N GLU A 21 13.84 18.04 7.92
CA GLU A 21 13.96 19.49 7.63
C GLU A 21 15.42 19.97 7.76
N ASN A 22 16.13 19.54 8.81
CA ASN A 22 17.57 19.83 8.96
C ASN A 22 18.43 19.21 7.84
N LEU A 23 18.04 18.04 7.30
CA LEU A 23 18.71 17.47 6.13
C LEU A 23 18.39 18.29 4.88
N MET A 24 17.18 18.78 4.73
CA MET A 24 16.77 19.63 3.60
C MET A 24 17.49 20.97 3.55
N GLU A 25 17.87 21.55 4.70
CA GLU A 25 18.73 22.73 4.74
C GLU A 25 20.10 22.49 4.07
N GLN A 26 20.50 21.23 3.95
CA GLN A 26 21.71 20.78 3.26
C GLN A 26 21.41 20.25 1.84
N SER A 27 20.29 20.63 1.26
CA SER A 27 19.89 20.20 -0.09
C SER A 27 21.01 20.48 -1.11
N GLY A 28 21.20 19.52 -2.04
CA GLY A 28 22.30 19.57 -3.02
C GLY A 28 23.58 18.83 -2.59
N LEU A 29 23.64 18.27 -1.37
CA LEU A 29 24.73 17.39 -0.94
C LEU A 29 24.38 15.89 -1.11
N PHE A 30 23.12 15.55 -1.34
CA PHE A 30 22.64 14.19 -1.53
C PHE A 30 21.41 14.18 -2.45
N ASP A 31 21.19 13.06 -3.12
CA ASP A 31 20.08 12.85 -4.06
C ASP A 31 18.91 12.08 -3.40
N TYR A 32 19.18 11.27 -2.36
CA TYR A 32 18.21 10.42 -1.69
C TYR A 32 18.31 10.51 -0.18
N ILE A 33 17.16 10.36 0.48
CA ILE A 33 17.05 10.14 1.92
C ILE A 33 16.48 8.75 2.14
N LEU A 34 17.24 7.86 2.78
CA LEU A 34 16.78 6.56 3.20
C LEU A 34 16.39 6.63 4.68
N LEU A 35 15.11 6.43 4.96
CA LEU A 35 14.59 6.35 6.31
C LEU A 35 14.48 4.88 6.74
N GLU A 36 15.35 4.45 7.64
CA GLU A 36 15.24 3.15 8.27
C GLU A 36 14.43 3.23 9.55
N THR A 37 13.46 2.34 9.68
CA THR A 37 12.62 2.21 10.87
C THR A 37 12.93 0.92 11.61
N THR A 38 12.49 0.82 12.86
CA THR A 38 12.60 -0.45 13.61
C THR A 38 11.74 -1.53 12.98
N GLY A 39 12.11 -2.80 13.20
CA GLY A 39 11.35 -3.96 12.71
C GLY A 39 9.91 -4.07 13.22
N LEU A 40 9.48 -3.22 14.15
CA LEU A 40 8.12 -3.15 14.69
C LEU A 40 7.37 -1.87 14.27
N ALA A 41 7.91 -1.08 13.38
CA ALA A 41 7.25 0.13 12.88
C ALA A 41 6.12 -0.21 11.91
N ASP A 42 5.05 0.57 11.98
CA ASP A 42 3.96 0.55 11.02
C ASP A 42 4.19 1.63 9.95
N PRO A 43 4.49 1.26 8.69
CA PRO A 43 4.75 2.22 7.62
C PRO A 43 3.54 3.10 7.32
N GLY A 44 2.32 2.60 7.57
CA GLY A 44 1.09 3.35 7.35
C GLY A 44 0.93 4.58 8.26
N ASN A 45 1.69 4.65 9.36
CA ASN A 45 1.73 5.83 10.22
C ASN A 45 2.84 6.81 9.84
N ILE A 46 3.85 6.35 9.10
CA ILE A 46 5.05 7.12 8.75
C ILE A 46 4.93 7.70 7.34
N ALA A 47 4.51 6.88 6.37
CA ALA A 47 4.39 7.29 4.97
C ALA A 47 3.56 8.57 4.75
N PRO A 48 2.39 8.75 5.42
CA PRO A 48 1.60 9.97 5.29
C PRO A 48 2.32 11.27 5.68
N MET A 49 3.37 11.19 6.52
CA MET A 49 4.16 12.37 6.90
C MET A 49 4.99 12.93 5.73
N PHE A 50 5.29 12.09 4.74
CA PHE A 50 6.06 12.42 3.54
C PHE A 50 5.20 12.44 2.29
N TRP A 51 3.90 12.24 2.42
CA TRP A 51 2.95 12.44 1.35
C TRP A 51 2.75 13.92 1.16
N LEU A 52 3.18 14.41 0.05
CA LEU A 52 3.24 15.83 -0.24
C LEU A 52 1.94 16.56 -0.06
N ASP A 53 1.99 17.54 0.78
CA ASP A 53 1.20 18.74 0.64
C ASP A 53 2.01 19.73 -0.23
N ASP A 54 1.59 19.94 -1.46
CA ASP A 54 2.17 20.95 -2.38
C ASP A 54 2.17 22.34 -1.74
N GLY A 55 1.26 22.58 -0.76
CA GLY A 55 1.16 23.82 -0.01
C GLY A 55 2.35 24.11 0.92
N LEU A 56 3.08 23.10 1.36
CA LEU A 56 4.26 23.26 2.23
C LEU A 56 5.55 23.55 1.47
N GLY A 57 5.54 23.51 0.12
CA GLY A 57 6.72 23.75 -0.70
C GLY A 57 7.85 22.76 -0.43
N SER A 58 7.52 21.58 0.03
CA SER A 58 8.47 20.50 0.26
C SER A 58 9.15 20.10 -1.03
N SER A 59 10.46 20.04 -1.01
CA SER A 59 11.29 19.60 -2.13
C SER A 59 11.60 18.10 -2.08
N ILE A 60 10.95 17.36 -1.17
CA ILE A 60 11.07 15.90 -1.04
C ILE A 60 9.74 15.24 -1.33
N PHE A 61 9.77 14.04 -1.87
CA PHE A 61 8.60 13.19 -2.08
C PHE A 61 8.91 11.75 -1.67
N LEU A 62 7.89 10.99 -1.37
CA LEU A 62 8.02 9.58 -1.07
C LEU A 62 8.20 8.80 -2.37
N ASP A 63 9.40 8.25 -2.59
CA ASP A 63 9.69 7.42 -3.77
C ASP A 63 9.08 6.02 -3.66
N GLY A 64 9.08 5.43 -2.46
CA GLY A 64 8.46 4.14 -2.19
C GLY A 64 8.78 3.59 -0.81
N ILE A 65 8.05 2.52 -0.46
CA ILE A 65 8.22 1.77 0.79
C ILE A 65 8.83 0.41 0.47
N VAL A 66 10.01 0.15 1.04
CA VAL A 66 10.71 -1.14 0.91
C VAL A 66 10.60 -1.91 2.21
N THR A 67 10.05 -3.12 2.15
CA THR A 67 9.94 -4.01 3.31
C THR A 67 10.90 -5.20 3.16
N LEU A 68 11.76 -5.40 4.17
CA LEU A 68 12.61 -6.57 4.26
C LEU A 68 11.90 -7.67 5.05
N VAL A 69 11.81 -8.85 4.46
CA VAL A 69 11.13 -10.02 5.03
C VAL A 69 12.14 -11.13 5.27
N ASP A 70 12.11 -11.71 6.47
CA ASP A 70 12.87 -12.92 6.82
C ASP A 70 12.13 -14.15 6.33
N ALA A 71 12.63 -14.82 5.27
CA ALA A 71 12.02 -16.01 4.69
C ALA A 71 11.74 -17.12 5.73
N LYS A 72 12.62 -17.26 6.72
CA LYS A 72 12.53 -18.34 7.73
C LYS A 72 11.45 -18.09 8.77
N ASN A 73 11.18 -16.82 9.11
CA ASN A 73 10.34 -16.49 10.27
C ASN A 73 9.03 -15.80 9.92
N VAL A 74 8.85 -15.29 8.71
CA VAL A 74 7.71 -14.44 8.36
C VAL A 74 6.36 -15.14 8.56
N LEU A 75 6.20 -16.41 8.17
CA LEU A 75 4.94 -17.14 8.37
C LEU A 75 4.58 -17.21 9.85
N LYS A 76 5.57 -17.47 10.71
CA LYS A 76 5.36 -17.48 12.16
C LYS A 76 4.99 -16.08 12.69
N SER A 77 5.60 -15.02 12.16
CA SER A 77 5.26 -13.64 12.53
C SER A 77 3.83 -13.27 12.10
N LEU A 78 3.38 -13.75 10.94
CA LEU A 78 2.02 -13.55 10.47
C LEU A 78 1.00 -14.34 11.31
N ASP A 79 1.25 -15.63 11.54
CA ASP A 79 0.26 -16.53 12.14
C ASP A 79 0.16 -16.40 13.66
N SER A 80 1.26 -16.14 14.34
CA SER A 80 1.31 -16.08 15.81
C SER A 80 1.78 -14.76 16.40
N GLY A 81 2.23 -13.81 15.58
CA GLY A 81 2.66 -12.49 16.04
C GLY A 81 3.79 -12.52 17.06
N VAL A 82 4.68 -13.52 16.98
CA VAL A 82 5.82 -13.63 17.88
C VAL A 82 6.73 -12.41 17.77
N GLY A 83 6.98 -11.76 18.90
CA GLY A 83 7.75 -10.52 19.00
C GLY A 83 6.94 -9.24 18.76
N ASP A 84 5.62 -9.35 18.60
CA ASP A 84 4.69 -8.24 18.36
C ASP A 84 3.56 -8.17 19.41
N GLU A 85 3.70 -8.88 20.51
CA GLU A 85 2.64 -9.11 21.50
C GLU A 85 2.09 -7.79 22.06
N GLU A 86 2.94 -6.81 22.31
CA GLU A 86 2.54 -5.50 22.85
C GLU A 86 1.70 -4.70 21.83
N ASN A 87 2.09 -4.70 20.56
CA ASN A 87 1.35 -3.99 19.51
C ASN A 87 0.01 -4.68 19.21
N ILE A 88 -0.03 -6.02 19.25
CA ILE A 88 -1.26 -6.80 19.09
C ILE A 88 -2.23 -6.46 20.22
N GLU A 89 -1.76 -6.43 21.46
CA GLU A 89 -2.60 -6.09 22.59
C GLU A 89 -3.14 -4.65 22.50
N LYS A 90 -2.28 -3.68 22.12
CA LYS A 90 -2.71 -2.30 21.87
C LYS A 90 -3.79 -2.21 20.78
N ARG A 91 -3.64 -2.96 19.69
CA ARG A 91 -4.62 -2.98 18.59
C ARG A 91 -5.94 -3.62 19.03
N ARG A 92 -5.89 -4.71 19.83
CA ARG A 92 -7.11 -5.32 20.40
C ARG A 92 -7.87 -4.38 21.33
N GLN A 93 -7.15 -3.63 22.17
CA GLN A 93 -7.75 -2.64 23.07
C GLN A 93 -8.35 -1.44 22.33
N ALA A 94 -7.78 -1.06 21.18
CA ALA A 94 -8.29 0.02 20.33
C ALA A 94 -9.52 -0.37 19.49
N GLN A 95 -9.68 -1.66 19.19
CA GLN A 95 -10.83 -2.22 18.47
C GLN A 95 -11.89 -2.66 19.48
N ASP A 96 -12.75 -1.73 19.91
CA ASP A 96 -13.82 -1.99 20.86
C ASP A 96 -14.77 -3.10 20.36
N HIS A 97 -15.01 -4.10 21.21
CA HIS A 97 -16.15 -5.03 21.30
C HIS A 97 -16.13 -6.43 20.68
N ASP A 98 -15.30 -6.80 19.70
CA ASP A 98 -15.32 -8.19 19.23
C ASP A 98 -13.91 -8.76 18.97
N GLY A 99 -13.19 -9.13 20.02
CA GLY A 99 -11.85 -9.73 19.98
C GLY A 99 -11.73 -11.11 19.26
N HIS A 100 -12.64 -11.41 18.34
CA HIS A 100 -12.70 -12.70 17.61
C HIS A 100 -12.27 -12.61 16.15
N GLY A 101 -11.73 -11.47 15.68
CA GLY A 101 -11.21 -11.33 14.33
C GLY A 101 -9.84 -11.99 14.13
N PRO A 102 -9.41 -12.23 12.86
CA PRO A 102 -8.07 -12.70 12.55
C PRO A 102 -6.99 -11.81 13.13
N LEU A 103 -5.82 -12.39 13.44
CA LEU A 103 -4.72 -11.69 14.08
C LEU A 103 -4.03 -10.70 13.14
N LEU A 104 -4.16 -9.40 13.39
CA LEU A 104 -3.43 -8.36 12.67
C LEU A 104 -2.09 -8.08 13.34
N THR A 105 -1.00 -8.51 12.72
CA THR A 105 0.37 -8.31 13.21
C THR A 105 1.06 -7.13 12.52
N THR A 106 2.18 -6.65 13.08
CA THR A 106 3.02 -5.65 12.40
C THR A 106 3.56 -6.17 11.07
N ALA A 107 3.83 -7.48 10.94
CA ALA A 107 4.25 -8.08 9.67
C ALA A 107 3.18 -7.90 8.58
N HIS A 108 1.89 -8.07 8.90
CA HIS A 108 0.81 -7.77 7.96
C HIS A 108 0.82 -6.31 7.50
N LEU A 109 0.99 -5.37 8.43
CA LEU A 109 1.02 -3.94 8.11
C LEU A 109 2.22 -3.58 7.24
N GLN A 110 3.40 -4.09 7.56
CA GLN A 110 4.61 -3.85 6.76
C GLN A 110 4.50 -4.41 5.34
N ILE A 111 3.96 -5.61 5.18
CA ILE A 111 3.74 -6.23 3.87
C ILE A 111 2.66 -5.46 3.08
N SER A 112 1.54 -5.12 3.72
CA SER A 112 0.42 -4.47 3.02
C SER A 112 0.74 -3.05 2.52
N HIS A 113 1.64 -2.33 3.17
CA HIS A 113 2.05 -0.99 2.76
C HIS A 113 3.23 -0.94 1.79
N ALA A 114 3.94 -2.07 1.59
CA ALA A 114 5.15 -2.11 0.78
C ALA A 114 4.89 -1.89 -0.72
N ASP A 115 5.80 -1.17 -1.38
CA ASP A 115 5.92 -1.11 -2.84
C ASP A 115 6.87 -2.18 -3.37
N VAL A 116 7.92 -2.45 -2.58
CA VAL A 116 8.90 -3.49 -2.85
C VAL A 116 9.06 -4.35 -1.60
N ILE A 117 9.07 -5.66 -1.80
CA ILE A 117 9.31 -6.63 -0.74
C ILE A 117 10.56 -7.43 -1.09
N ILE A 118 11.57 -7.35 -0.23
CA ILE A 118 12.80 -8.11 -0.36
C ILE A 118 12.75 -9.28 0.63
N ILE A 119 12.52 -10.49 0.09
CA ILE A 119 12.55 -11.72 0.86
C ILE A 119 14.00 -12.15 1.03
N ASN A 120 14.56 -11.91 2.19
CA ASN A 120 15.96 -12.22 2.53
C ASN A 120 16.08 -13.56 3.25
N LYS A 121 17.31 -14.04 3.42
CA LYS A 121 17.67 -15.31 4.07
C LYS A 121 17.10 -16.53 3.34
N THR A 122 17.02 -16.49 2.03
CA THR A 122 16.50 -17.60 1.23
C THR A 122 17.36 -18.85 1.29
N ASP A 123 18.62 -18.72 1.75
CA ASP A 123 19.53 -19.80 2.05
C ASP A 123 19.13 -20.65 3.29
N LEU A 124 18.18 -20.17 4.09
CA LEU A 124 17.72 -20.84 5.30
C LEU A 124 16.41 -21.62 5.12
N VAL A 125 15.85 -21.63 3.92
CA VAL A 125 14.59 -22.28 3.59
C VAL A 125 14.73 -23.14 2.34
N SER A 126 13.88 -24.16 2.20
CA SER A 126 13.76 -24.93 0.97
C SER A 126 13.01 -24.15 -0.12
N GLU A 127 13.08 -24.61 -1.36
CA GLU A 127 12.30 -24.01 -2.48
C GLU A 127 10.79 -24.07 -2.22
N ALA A 128 10.28 -25.14 -1.62
CA ALA A 128 8.88 -25.27 -1.27
C ALA A 128 8.44 -24.29 -0.18
N GLU A 129 9.26 -24.09 0.87
CA GLU A 129 9.01 -23.08 1.92
C GLU A 129 9.08 -21.67 1.35
N LEU A 130 10.01 -21.38 0.43
CA LEU A 130 10.13 -20.09 -0.23
C LEU A 130 8.90 -19.78 -1.10
N GLU A 131 8.39 -20.78 -1.81
CA GLU A 131 7.17 -20.60 -2.61
C GLU A 131 5.96 -20.35 -1.71
N GLU A 132 5.81 -21.06 -0.59
CA GLU A 132 4.75 -20.83 0.40
C GLU A 132 4.81 -19.39 0.96
N VAL A 133 5.99 -18.94 1.36
CA VAL A 133 6.24 -17.55 1.82
C VAL A 133 5.83 -16.56 0.74
N THR A 134 6.26 -16.79 -0.49
CA THR A 134 5.98 -15.88 -1.62
C THR A 134 4.48 -15.80 -1.91
N GLN A 135 3.78 -16.93 -1.90
CA GLN A 135 2.33 -16.99 -2.12
C GLN A 135 1.56 -16.29 -0.99
N ARG A 136 1.98 -16.48 0.28
CA ARG A 136 1.36 -15.81 1.42
C ARG A 136 1.54 -14.29 1.32
N ILE A 137 2.74 -13.81 0.99
CA ILE A 137 3.01 -12.38 0.81
C ILE A 137 2.16 -11.81 -0.33
N ARG A 138 2.07 -12.50 -1.47
CA ARG A 138 1.24 -12.07 -2.60
C ARG A 138 -0.25 -12.04 -2.28
N SER A 139 -0.73 -12.91 -1.40
CA SER A 139 -2.13 -12.87 -0.96
C SER A 139 -2.45 -11.64 -0.12
N ILE A 140 -1.48 -11.14 0.65
CA ILE A 140 -1.59 -9.90 1.42
C ILE A 140 -1.45 -8.70 0.51
N ASN A 141 -0.39 -8.65 -0.31
CA ASN A 141 -0.06 -7.52 -1.19
C ASN A 141 0.25 -7.99 -2.60
N GLY A 142 -0.76 -7.96 -3.46
CA GLY A 142 -0.65 -8.31 -4.87
C GLY A 142 -0.01 -7.23 -5.73
N LEU A 143 0.21 -6.01 -5.21
CA LEU A 143 0.83 -4.91 -5.94
C LEU A 143 2.35 -4.83 -5.77
N ALA A 144 2.89 -5.34 -4.65
CA ALA A 144 4.29 -5.20 -4.36
C ALA A 144 5.18 -5.99 -5.34
N ARG A 145 6.26 -5.37 -5.77
CA ARG A 145 7.35 -6.06 -6.48
C ARG A 145 8.12 -6.92 -5.49
N ILE A 146 8.21 -8.23 -5.74
CA ILE A 146 8.91 -9.17 -4.85
C ILE A 146 10.26 -9.54 -5.43
N LYS A 147 11.30 -9.42 -4.61
CA LYS A 147 12.67 -9.86 -4.91
C LYS A 147 13.17 -10.77 -3.80
N THR A 148 13.83 -11.86 -4.18
CA THR A 148 14.48 -12.78 -3.24
C THR A 148 15.97 -12.48 -3.15
N THR A 149 16.55 -12.65 -1.96
CA THR A 149 17.99 -12.41 -1.74
C THR A 149 18.54 -13.26 -0.59
N THR A 150 19.85 -13.38 -0.58
CA THR A 150 20.64 -14.04 0.48
C THR A 150 21.62 -13.03 1.03
N LYS A 151 21.69 -12.91 2.36
CA LYS A 151 22.59 -11.97 3.07
C LYS A 151 22.43 -10.52 2.61
N SER A 152 21.20 -10.14 2.24
CA SER A 152 20.83 -8.80 1.73
C SER A 152 21.63 -8.34 0.50
N GLN A 153 22.18 -9.27 -0.27
CA GLN A 153 22.92 -8.95 -1.48
C GLN A 153 21.98 -8.76 -2.64
N VAL A 154 21.92 -7.55 -3.15
CA VAL A 154 21.16 -7.21 -4.37
C VAL A 154 22.12 -6.75 -5.45
N PRO A 155 21.94 -7.18 -6.71
CA PRO A 155 22.87 -6.84 -7.79
C PRO A 155 22.75 -5.39 -8.24
N GLN A 156 21.61 -4.75 -7.99
CA GLN A 156 21.30 -3.39 -8.42
C GLN A 156 20.34 -2.76 -7.41
N LEU A 157 20.57 -1.50 -7.06
CA LEU A 157 19.72 -0.75 -6.13
C LEU A 157 18.61 0.01 -6.86
N GLU A 158 18.90 0.53 -8.05
CA GLU A 158 17.92 1.26 -8.87
C GLU A 158 16.75 0.35 -9.24
N GLY A 159 15.55 0.85 -9.08
CA GLY A 159 14.31 0.12 -9.31
C GLY A 159 13.98 -0.93 -8.23
N LEU A 160 14.85 -1.11 -7.21
CA LEU A 160 14.61 -2.01 -6.09
C LEU A 160 14.56 -1.29 -4.73
N VAL A 161 15.44 -0.31 -4.52
CA VAL A 161 15.53 0.50 -3.29
C VAL A 161 15.51 1.99 -3.63
N LEU A 162 16.06 2.38 -4.76
CA LEU A 162 16.12 3.74 -5.29
C LEU A 162 15.39 3.80 -6.62
N ASP A 163 14.90 4.96 -7.01
CA ASP A 163 14.16 5.16 -8.27
C ASP A 163 12.96 4.21 -8.40
N LEU A 164 12.17 4.11 -7.35
CA LEU A 164 11.03 3.20 -7.34
C LEU A 164 9.85 3.73 -8.12
N HIS A 165 9.67 5.04 -8.15
CA HIS A 165 8.56 5.73 -8.81
C HIS A 165 7.19 5.16 -8.41
N ALA A 166 7.08 4.77 -7.13
CA ALA A 166 5.91 4.04 -6.67
C ALA A 166 4.67 4.92 -6.54
N TYR A 167 4.85 6.24 -6.52
CA TYR A 167 3.79 7.22 -6.32
C TYR A 167 3.57 8.18 -7.49
N ASP A 168 4.42 8.17 -8.50
CA ASP A 168 4.29 9.00 -9.69
C ASP A 168 3.88 8.21 -10.94
N GLN A 169 4.02 6.89 -10.91
CA GLN A 169 3.68 6.00 -12.02
C GLN A 169 2.83 4.82 -11.56
N VAL A 170 1.70 4.59 -12.23
CA VAL A 170 0.88 3.38 -12.09
C VAL A 170 0.64 2.81 -13.48
N THR A 171 1.27 1.70 -13.78
CA THR A 171 1.14 1.04 -15.08
C THR A 171 0.06 -0.05 -15.07
N ASP A 172 -0.47 -0.40 -16.24
CA ASP A 172 -1.37 -1.54 -16.37
C ASP A 172 -0.73 -2.85 -15.91
N ALA A 173 0.60 -2.99 -16.06
CA ALA A 173 1.34 -4.15 -15.61
C ALA A 173 1.32 -4.28 -14.09
N ASP A 174 1.46 -3.18 -13.34
CA ASP A 174 1.39 -3.17 -11.88
C ASP A 174 0.02 -3.65 -11.40
N LEU A 175 -1.05 -3.24 -12.09
CA LEU A 175 -2.42 -3.61 -11.73
C LEU A 175 -2.84 -5.00 -12.24
N GLN A 176 -2.14 -5.57 -13.24
CA GLN A 176 -2.42 -6.92 -13.73
C GLN A 176 -1.99 -8.01 -12.75
N PHE A 177 -0.95 -7.79 -11.99
CA PHE A 177 -0.52 -8.73 -10.95
C PHE A 177 -1.57 -8.87 -9.85
N ALA A 178 -2.17 -7.78 -9.43
CA ALA A 178 -3.21 -7.77 -8.41
C ALA A 178 -4.48 -8.51 -8.86
N SER A 179 -4.78 -8.54 -10.17
CA SER A 179 -6.00 -9.18 -10.70
C SER A 179 -5.91 -10.72 -10.82
N LYS A 180 -4.71 -11.31 -10.68
CA LYS A 180 -4.50 -12.76 -10.83
C LYS A 180 -4.78 -13.60 -9.57
N GLY A 181 -5.09 -13.00 -8.43
CA GLY A 181 -5.22 -13.76 -7.21
C GLY A 181 -6.16 -13.19 -6.17
N HIS A 182 -7.43 -13.60 -6.20
CA HIS A 182 -8.18 -13.69 -4.96
C HIS A 182 -7.69 -14.93 -4.22
N SER A 183 -6.51 -14.86 -3.62
CA SER A 183 -5.99 -15.92 -2.78
C SER A 183 -6.41 -15.62 -1.34
N HIS A 184 -7.29 -16.46 -0.79
CA HIS A 184 -7.67 -16.42 0.63
C HIS A 184 -6.64 -17.12 1.53
N LEU A 185 -5.36 -17.09 1.14
CA LEU A 185 -4.28 -17.70 1.94
C LEU A 185 -4.02 -16.91 3.23
N ASP A 186 -4.24 -15.58 3.21
CA ASP A 186 -4.21 -14.79 4.41
C ASP A 186 -5.63 -14.48 4.90
N PRO A 187 -5.97 -14.81 6.18
CA PRO A 187 -7.31 -14.55 6.71
C PRO A 187 -7.53 -13.11 7.17
N THR A 188 -6.47 -12.30 7.25
CA THR A 188 -6.48 -10.97 7.87
C THR A 188 -6.51 -9.86 6.86
N ILE A 189 -5.63 -9.93 5.86
CA ILE A 189 -5.45 -8.91 4.83
C ILE A 189 -5.64 -9.53 3.46
N ALA A 190 -6.32 -8.82 2.59
CA ALA A 190 -6.55 -9.21 1.21
C ALA A 190 -6.17 -8.10 0.23
N THR A 191 -5.87 -8.50 -1.00
CA THR A 191 -5.83 -7.61 -2.17
C THR A 191 -7.10 -7.85 -2.99
N SER A 192 -7.85 -6.78 -3.26
CA SER A 192 -9.06 -6.82 -4.09
C SER A 192 -8.90 -5.90 -5.30
N THR A 193 -9.32 -6.37 -6.47
CA THR A 193 -9.32 -5.59 -7.70
C THR A 193 -10.75 -5.40 -8.21
N ILE A 194 -11.13 -4.14 -8.40
CA ILE A 194 -12.42 -3.77 -8.98
C ILE A 194 -12.17 -3.25 -10.39
N THR A 195 -12.76 -3.90 -11.38
CA THR A 195 -12.75 -3.46 -12.77
C THR A 195 -14.09 -2.83 -13.11
N PHE A 196 -14.07 -1.75 -13.88
CA PHE A 196 -15.28 -1.04 -14.32
C PHE A 196 -15.02 -0.30 -15.65
N PRO A 197 -16.07 0.12 -16.38
CA PRO A 197 -15.90 0.79 -17.66
C PRO A 197 -15.18 2.14 -17.56
N THR A 198 -14.57 2.57 -18.67
CA THR A 198 -14.05 3.93 -18.86
C THR A 198 -15.11 4.97 -18.48
N LEU A 199 -14.72 5.93 -17.65
CA LEU A 199 -15.62 6.96 -17.12
C LEU A 199 -15.92 8.06 -18.15
N ASN A 200 -17.11 8.64 -18.08
CA ASN A 200 -17.36 9.94 -18.68
C ASN A 200 -17.00 11.07 -17.70
N ARG A 201 -17.05 12.31 -18.16
CA ARG A 201 -16.65 13.48 -17.37
C ARG A 201 -17.46 13.64 -16.08
N GLU A 202 -18.77 13.37 -16.14
CA GLU A 202 -19.66 13.50 -14.98
C GLU A 202 -19.42 12.40 -13.92
N GLN A 203 -18.87 11.27 -14.33
CA GLN A 203 -18.55 10.16 -13.45
C GLN A 203 -17.24 10.36 -12.69
N VAL A 204 -16.39 11.29 -13.10
CA VAL A 204 -15.12 11.60 -12.40
C VAL A 204 -15.39 12.10 -10.98
N ASP A 205 -16.30 13.07 -10.82
CA ASP A 205 -16.66 13.59 -9.49
C ASP A 205 -17.35 12.53 -8.63
N LYS A 206 -18.12 11.63 -9.24
CA LYS A 206 -18.74 10.50 -8.55
C LYS A 206 -17.70 9.47 -8.09
N PHE A 207 -16.66 9.26 -8.89
CA PHE A 207 -15.54 8.40 -8.51
C PHE A 207 -14.78 8.97 -7.32
N ASP A 208 -14.50 10.26 -7.32
CA ASP A 208 -13.87 10.94 -6.17
C ASP A 208 -14.77 10.87 -4.92
N PHE A 209 -16.09 11.07 -5.08
CA PHE A 209 -17.03 10.89 -3.99
C PHE A 209 -17.00 9.46 -3.41
N PHE A 210 -16.93 8.43 -4.27
CA PHE A 210 -16.77 7.05 -3.81
C PHE A 210 -15.48 6.86 -3.02
N LEU A 211 -14.34 7.41 -3.48
CA LEU A 211 -13.06 7.32 -2.76
C LEU A 211 -13.15 7.95 -1.38
N ARG A 212 -13.72 9.14 -1.27
CA ARG A 212 -13.93 9.81 0.03
C ARG A 212 -14.79 8.98 0.96
N THR A 213 -15.87 8.42 0.44
CA THR A 213 -16.78 7.59 1.25
C THR A 213 -16.08 6.36 1.83
N ILE A 214 -15.28 5.65 1.04
CA ILE A 214 -14.58 4.46 1.55
C ILE A 214 -13.36 4.78 2.42
N LEU A 215 -12.68 5.92 2.20
CA LEU A 215 -11.44 6.26 2.90
C LEU A 215 -11.67 7.12 4.14
N TRP A 216 -12.68 7.99 4.15
CA TRP A 216 -12.90 8.93 5.24
C TRP A 216 -14.10 8.58 6.09
N GLU A 217 -15.18 8.09 5.48
CA GLU A 217 -16.40 7.70 6.18
C GLU A 217 -16.42 6.21 6.54
N GLU A 218 -15.49 5.43 6.00
CA GLU A 218 -15.36 3.97 6.20
C GLU A 218 -16.69 3.22 5.96
N THR A 219 -17.43 3.65 4.94
CA THR A 219 -18.76 3.12 4.60
C THR A 219 -18.90 2.85 3.11
N LEU A 220 -19.98 2.19 2.72
CA LEU A 220 -20.34 1.92 1.33
C LEU A 220 -21.64 2.63 0.96
N THR A 221 -21.70 3.24 -0.22
CA THR A 221 -22.90 3.90 -0.74
C THR A 221 -23.97 2.89 -1.17
N GLY A 222 -25.23 3.37 -1.39
CA GLY A 222 -26.29 2.56 -2.01
C GLY A 222 -26.95 1.53 -1.08
N HIS A 223 -26.90 1.72 0.27
CA HIS A 223 -27.45 0.76 1.25
C HIS A 223 -26.97 -0.68 1.07
N VAL A 224 -25.72 -0.84 0.58
CA VAL A 224 -25.09 -2.13 0.42
C VAL A 224 -24.69 -2.66 1.79
N PRO A 225 -25.11 -3.88 2.18
CA PRO A 225 -24.63 -4.49 3.40
C PRO A 225 -23.11 -4.72 3.33
N PHE A 226 -22.39 -4.35 4.37
CA PHE A 226 -20.95 -4.57 4.45
C PHE A 226 -20.53 -4.91 5.89
N LYS A 227 -19.39 -5.58 5.99
CA LYS A 227 -18.69 -5.79 7.26
C LYS A 227 -17.63 -4.69 7.41
N PRO A 228 -17.24 -4.37 8.65
CA PRO A 228 -16.15 -3.43 8.90
C PRO A 228 -14.91 -3.74 8.06
N PHE A 229 -14.29 -2.72 7.51
CA PHE A 229 -13.09 -2.84 6.68
C PHE A 229 -12.07 -1.78 7.06
N GLU A 230 -10.83 -2.00 6.67
CA GLU A 230 -9.73 -1.05 6.82
C GLU A 230 -8.91 -1.07 5.53
N ILE A 231 -8.75 0.09 4.89
CA ILE A 231 -7.94 0.22 3.67
C ILE A 231 -6.54 0.66 4.06
N HIS A 232 -5.54 -0.17 3.75
CA HIS A 232 -4.14 0.14 3.98
C HIS A 232 -3.52 0.84 2.79
N ARG A 233 -3.86 0.39 1.58
CA ARG A 233 -3.34 0.91 0.33
C ARG A 233 -4.40 0.89 -0.77
N LEU A 234 -4.31 1.88 -1.64
CA LEU A 234 -5.16 2.00 -2.82
C LEU A 234 -4.30 2.40 -4.01
N LYS A 235 -4.51 1.74 -5.15
CA LYS A 235 -3.98 2.18 -6.45
C LYS A 235 -5.04 2.01 -7.52
N GLY A 236 -5.16 3.00 -8.40
CA GLY A 236 -6.12 2.95 -9.51
C GLY A 236 -5.59 3.61 -10.78
N ARG A 237 -5.98 3.05 -11.90
CA ARG A 237 -5.83 3.65 -13.22
C ARG A 237 -7.20 3.68 -13.89
N VAL A 238 -7.70 4.87 -14.12
CA VAL A 238 -9.08 5.10 -14.55
C VAL A 238 -9.11 5.94 -15.81
N PRO A 239 -9.22 5.31 -16.99
CA PRO A 239 -9.38 6.02 -18.25
C PRO A 239 -10.68 6.83 -18.29
N VAL A 240 -10.62 8.02 -18.88
CA VAL A 240 -11.76 8.90 -19.12
C VAL A 240 -11.99 9.05 -20.63
N LYS A 241 -13.25 9.10 -21.05
CA LYS A 241 -13.64 9.17 -22.48
C LYS A 241 -13.12 10.39 -23.24
N ASP A 242 -12.64 11.40 -22.51
CA ASP A 242 -12.03 12.61 -23.09
C ASP A 242 -10.52 12.48 -23.38
N GLY A 243 -9.94 11.31 -23.18
CA GLY A 243 -8.53 11.01 -23.45
C GLY A 243 -7.60 11.23 -22.25
N ARG A 244 -8.15 11.56 -21.08
CA ARG A 244 -7.37 11.60 -19.84
C ARG A 244 -7.36 10.22 -19.17
N VAL A 245 -6.37 10.03 -18.33
CA VAL A 245 -6.29 8.90 -17.39
C VAL A 245 -6.09 9.46 -15.98
N LEU A 246 -6.94 9.05 -15.07
CA LEU A 246 -6.77 9.35 -13.65
C LEU A 246 -5.89 8.26 -13.02
N ILE A 247 -4.78 8.68 -12.43
CA ILE A 247 -3.93 7.85 -11.59
C ILE A 247 -4.26 8.18 -10.14
N THR A 248 -4.89 7.22 -9.48
CA THR A 248 -5.29 7.37 -8.07
C THR A 248 -4.45 6.47 -7.20
N GLN A 249 -3.98 6.99 -6.09
CA GLN A 249 -3.22 6.22 -5.11
C GLN A 249 -3.45 6.76 -3.71
N GLY A 250 -3.34 5.87 -2.72
CA GLY A 250 -3.59 6.23 -1.34
C GLY A 250 -2.92 5.30 -0.35
N VAL A 251 -2.65 5.86 0.83
CA VAL A 251 -2.20 5.14 2.03
C VAL A 251 -3.12 5.55 3.18
N ARG A 252 -3.83 4.58 3.73
CA ARG A 252 -4.88 4.80 4.73
C ARG A 252 -5.92 5.81 4.22
N ASN A 253 -6.13 6.89 4.95
CA ASN A 253 -7.10 7.94 4.64
C ASN A 253 -6.55 9.09 3.77
N LEU A 254 -5.28 9.03 3.38
CA LEU A 254 -4.70 9.98 2.44
C LEU A 254 -4.69 9.40 1.03
N TYR A 255 -5.16 10.17 0.08
CA TYR A 255 -5.09 9.80 -1.32
C TYR A 255 -4.91 11.04 -2.20
N GLU A 256 -4.41 10.81 -3.39
CA GLU A 256 -4.32 11.78 -4.46
C GLU A 256 -4.82 11.17 -5.77
N THR A 257 -5.29 12.02 -6.65
CA THR A 257 -5.67 11.64 -8.00
C THR A 257 -5.02 12.63 -8.96
N ASN A 258 -4.10 12.14 -9.77
CA ASN A 258 -3.39 12.91 -10.79
C ASN A 258 -3.99 12.63 -12.16
N GLU A 259 -4.17 13.69 -12.96
CA GLU A 259 -4.64 13.58 -14.34
C GLU A 259 -3.43 13.53 -15.28
N MET A 260 -3.41 12.55 -16.18
CA MET A 260 -2.39 12.40 -17.21
C MET A 260 -3.06 12.28 -18.58
N GLU A 261 -2.36 12.71 -19.63
CA GLU A 261 -2.79 12.37 -20.98
C GLU A 261 -2.51 10.89 -21.26
N ASP A 262 -3.47 10.19 -21.86
CA ASP A 262 -3.27 8.79 -22.26
C ASP A 262 -2.27 8.72 -23.41
N VAL A 263 -1.01 8.41 -23.09
CA VAL A 263 0.07 8.29 -24.09
C VAL A 263 -0.09 7.01 -24.92
N ALA A 264 -0.90 6.06 -24.48
CA ALA A 264 -1.15 4.81 -25.19
C ALA A 264 -2.18 5.02 -26.34
N LYS A 265 -1.83 5.85 -27.33
CA LYS A 265 -2.62 6.01 -28.58
C LYS A 265 -2.61 4.78 -29.50
N ASP A 266 -1.98 3.67 -29.07
CA ASP A 266 -1.87 2.46 -29.87
C ASP A 266 -3.04 1.48 -29.76
N GLY A 267 -4.11 1.85 -29.04
CA GLY A 267 -5.32 1.03 -28.93
C GLY A 267 -5.14 -0.28 -28.16
N SER A 268 -4.00 -0.51 -27.53
CA SER A 268 -3.71 -1.75 -26.77
C SER A 268 -4.21 -1.72 -25.33
N GLY A 269 -4.63 -0.57 -24.83
CA GLY A 269 -5.32 -0.45 -23.55
C GLY A 269 -6.77 -0.90 -23.69
N ASN A 270 -7.12 -2.06 -23.20
CA ASN A 270 -8.53 -2.36 -22.89
C ASN A 270 -9.05 -1.20 -22.05
N GLY A 271 -10.07 -0.46 -22.56
CA GLY A 271 -10.60 0.73 -21.91
C GLY A 271 -11.32 0.48 -20.59
N GLU A 272 -10.82 -0.47 -19.79
CA GLU A 272 -11.32 -0.79 -18.45
C GLU A 272 -10.52 -0.05 -17.39
N ALA A 273 -11.26 0.61 -16.51
CA ALA A 273 -10.71 1.17 -15.29
C ALA A 273 -10.43 0.05 -14.27
N LYS A 274 -9.37 0.21 -13.50
CA LYS A 274 -8.99 -0.72 -12.42
C LYS A 274 -8.72 0.06 -11.14
N LEU A 275 -9.29 -0.42 -10.05
CA LEU A 275 -9.03 0.05 -8.70
C LEU A 275 -8.62 -1.15 -7.86
N VAL A 276 -7.45 -1.08 -7.25
CA VAL A 276 -6.91 -2.11 -6.36
C VAL A 276 -6.91 -1.59 -4.94
N LEU A 277 -7.49 -2.36 -4.04
CA LEU A 277 -7.55 -2.11 -2.61
C LEU A 277 -6.76 -3.20 -1.89
N ILE A 278 -5.95 -2.82 -0.92
CA ILE A 278 -5.25 -3.72 0.00
C ILE A 278 -5.66 -3.35 1.41
N GLY A 279 -6.12 -4.33 2.19
CA GLY A 279 -6.54 -4.08 3.55
C GLY A 279 -7.37 -5.20 4.15
N LYS A 280 -7.94 -4.94 5.32
CA LYS A 280 -8.83 -5.85 6.00
C LYS A 280 -10.24 -5.72 5.44
N GLY A 281 -10.87 -6.85 5.10
CA GLY A 281 -12.26 -6.86 4.64
C GLY A 281 -12.53 -6.12 3.32
N VAL A 282 -11.50 -5.90 2.49
CA VAL A 282 -11.63 -5.19 1.19
C VAL A 282 -12.09 -6.11 0.05
N ASP A 283 -12.12 -7.41 0.26
CA ASP A 283 -12.52 -8.46 -0.69
C ASP A 283 -14.03 -8.68 -0.76
N GLN A 284 -14.81 -7.82 -0.09
CA GLN A 284 -16.27 -7.89 -0.10
C GLN A 284 -16.82 -7.41 -1.44
N GLU A 285 -17.79 -8.15 -2.00
CA GLU A 285 -18.51 -7.75 -3.22
C GLU A 285 -19.22 -6.39 -3.10
N GLY A 286 -19.49 -5.99 -1.87
CA GLY A 286 -20.07 -4.68 -1.54
C GLY A 286 -19.32 -3.49 -2.13
N PHE A 287 -18.00 -3.54 -2.19
CA PHE A 287 -17.20 -2.46 -2.80
C PHE A 287 -17.52 -2.26 -4.28
N ARG A 288 -17.55 -3.35 -5.04
CA ARG A 288 -17.90 -3.30 -6.46
C ARG A 288 -19.31 -2.76 -6.67
N LYS A 289 -20.28 -3.27 -5.93
CA LYS A 289 -21.67 -2.84 -6.02
C LYS A 289 -21.81 -1.37 -5.66
N SER A 290 -21.21 -0.92 -4.56
CA SER A 290 -21.23 0.48 -4.15
C SER A 290 -20.61 1.41 -5.20
N LEU A 291 -19.48 1.02 -5.82
CA LEU A 291 -18.85 1.78 -6.89
C LEU A 291 -19.79 1.89 -8.11
N TYR A 292 -20.37 0.77 -8.56
CA TYR A 292 -21.27 0.73 -9.70
C TYR A 292 -22.51 1.57 -9.45
N ASP A 293 -23.14 1.45 -8.28
CA ASP A 293 -24.31 2.27 -7.90
C ASP A 293 -23.95 3.76 -7.89
N THR A 294 -22.79 4.13 -7.34
CA THR A 294 -22.33 5.53 -7.29
C THR A 294 -22.09 6.09 -8.69
N LEU A 295 -21.49 5.32 -9.57
CA LEU A 295 -21.20 5.73 -10.94
C LEU A 295 -22.43 5.70 -11.86
N GLY A 296 -23.51 5.00 -11.46
CA GLY A 296 -24.70 4.79 -12.27
C GLY A 296 -24.46 3.83 -13.44
N LEU A 297 -23.73 2.74 -13.17
CA LEU A 297 -23.34 1.69 -14.12
C LEU A 297 -24.24 0.46 -13.99
#